data_44aa0c8c8d804f79d0931d07a5ebe731
#
_entry.id   44aa0c8c8d804f79d0931d07a5ebe731
#
_cell.length_a   1.000
_cell.length_b   1.000
_cell.length_c   1.000
_cell.angle_alpha   90.00
_cell.angle_beta   90.00
_cell.angle_gamma   90.00
#
_symmetry.space_group_name_H-M   'P 1'
#
loop_
_entity.id
_entity.type
_entity.pdbx_description
1 polymer ?
#
loop_
_entity_poly.entity_id
_entity_poly.type
_entity_poly.pdbx_seq_one_letter_code
_entity_poly.pdbx_strand_id
1 'polypeptide(L)'
;MVKQKYTTVTQLHENNNKDIIEYFENASVYFCKLQRKVFHIFKNENITGKKTEYKKFRQDFMKEHNISRRTADSVLKDVQGRIKALIELKKYEIFQKEQKIKKLKKEIKKLDNKILEFQEKMKNKMNVSHLKYWNLKKSKAFKKMKLNKFQMR
;
A
#
# COMPACT_ATOMS: atom_id res chain seq x y z
N MET A 1 -22.58 -22.57 21.99
CA MET A 1 -23.71 -22.04 21.20
C MET A 1 -23.24 -20.83 20.40
N VAL A 2 -23.12 -20.97 19.10
CA VAL A 2 -22.75 -19.86 18.18
C VAL A 2 -24.02 -19.06 17.93
N LYS A 3 -24.05 -17.80 18.39
CA LYS A 3 -25.14 -16.85 18.07
C LYS A 3 -25.03 -16.49 16.59
N GLN A 4 -25.90 -17.04 15.74
CA GLN A 4 -26.08 -16.59 14.38
C GLN A 4 -26.58 -15.15 14.39
N LYS A 5 -25.78 -14.23 13.85
CA LYS A 5 -26.24 -12.86 13.57
C LYS A 5 -26.98 -12.86 12.26
N TYR A 6 -28.28 -12.68 12.32
CA TYR A 6 -29.10 -12.44 11.13
C TYR A 6 -28.94 -10.98 10.71
N THR A 7 -28.51 -10.77 9.48
CA THR A 7 -28.50 -9.45 8.86
C THR A 7 -29.74 -9.40 7.94
N THR A 8 -30.71 -8.57 8.30
CA THR A 8 -31.87 -8.33 7.45
C THR A 8 -31.47 -7.30 6.41
N VAL A 9 -31.49 -7.70 5.15
CA VAL A 9 -31.29 -6.78 4.02
C VAL A 9 -32.68 -6.33 3.56
N THR A 10 -32.98 -5.06 3.76
CA THR A 10 -34.23 -4.46 3.25
C THR A 10 -33.93 -3.85 1.87
N GLN A 11 -34.58 -4.35 0.85
CA GLN A 11 -34.53 -3.73 -0.47
C GLN A 11 -35.47 -2.52 -0.49
N LEU A 12 -34.93 -1.35 -0.83
CA LEU A 12 -35.68 -0.13 -1.04
C LEU A 12 -36.17 -0.10 -2.49
N HIS A 13 -37.48 -0.07 -2.69
CA HIS A 13 -38.07 0.07 -4.02
C HIS A 13 -38.07 1.55 -4.44
N GLU A 14 -37.42 1.85 -5.56
CA GLU A 14 -37.21 3.22 -6.06
C GLU A 14 -38.49 4.05 -6.16
N ASN A 15 -39.61 3.44 -6.59
CA ASN A 15 -40.85 4.17 -6.85
C ASN A 15 -41.60 4.65 -5.61
N ASN A 16 -41.39 4.01 -4.44
CA ASN A 16 -42.15 4.31 -3.22
C ASN A 16 -41.32 5.01 -2.12
N ASN A 17 -40.02 5.20 -2.33
CA ASN A 17 -39.09 5.66 -1.29
C ASN A 17 -38.09 6.69 -1.81
N LYS A 18 -38.44 7.51 -2.81
CA LYS A 18 -37.52 8.51 -3.39
C LYS A 18 -36.89 9.42 -2.36
N ASP A 19 -37.70 9.97 -1.46
CA ASP A 19 -37.23 10.89 -0.42
C ASP A 19 -36.25 10.20 0.56
N ILE A 20 -36.52 8.92 0.84
CA ILE A 20 -35.63 8.10 1.71
C ILE A 20 -34.32 7.80 1.00
N ILE A 21 -34.39 7.46 -0.29
CA ILE A 21 -33.18 7.19 -1.10
C ILE A 21 -32.34 8.46 -1.20
N GLU A 22 -32.94 9.60 -1.55
CA GLU A 22 -32.26 10.89 -1.62
C GLU A 22 -31.62 11.29 -0.27
N TYR A 23 -32.34 11.06 0.84
CA TYR A 23 -31.76 11.29 2.17
C TYR A 23 -30.52 10.44 2.42
N PHE A 24 -30.55 9.14 2.09
CA PHE A 24 -29.38 8.26 2.29
C PHE A 24 -28.23 8.61 1.35
N GLU A 25 -28.50 9.01 0.12
CA GLU A 25 -27.48 9.48 -0.81
C GLU A 25 -26.79 10.75 -0.29
N ASN A 26 -27.57 11.74 0.13
CA ASN A 26 -27.07 12.98 0.71
C ASN A 26 -26.26 12.73 1.99
N ALA A 27 -26.75 11.86 2.88
CA ALA A 27 -26.06 11.45 4.09
C ALA A 27 -24.74 10.73 3.77
N SER A 28 -24.74 9.85 2.78
CA SER A 28 -23.54 9.13 2.30
C SER A 28 -22.50 10.09 1.75
N VAL A 29 -22.90 11.03 0.89
CA VAL A 29 -22.00 12.06 0.34
C VAL A 29 -21.40 12.90 1.45
N TYR A 30 -22.20 13.33 2.44
CA TYR A 30 -21.74 14.08 3.58
C TYR A 30 -20.73 13.28 4.42
N PHE A 31 -21.03 12.02 4.73
CA PHE A 31 -20.15 11.10 5.45
C PHE A 31 -18.80 10.92 4.73
N CYS A 32 -18.83 10.75 3.41
CA CYS A 32 -17.61 10.67 2.61
C CYS A 32 -16.78 11.97 2.65
N LYS A 33 -17.42 13.15 2.67
CA LYS A 33 -16.72 14.43 2.84
C LYS A 33 -16.02 14.50 4.19
N LEU A 34 -16.69 14.09 5.27
CA LEU A 34 -16.12 14.04 6.61
C LEU A 34 -14.91 13.09 6.67
N GLN A 35 -15.02 11.91 6.08
CA GLN A 35 -13.92 10.94 6.03
C GLN A 35 -12.69 11.50 5.30
N ARG A 36 -12.89 12.16 4.15
CA ARG A 36 -11.79 12.79 3.38
C ARG A 36 -11.08 13.86 4.20
N LYS A 37 -11.85 14.72 4.90
CA LYS A 37 -11.30 15.77 5.76
C LYS A 37 -10.45 15.17 6.89
N VAL A 38 -10.98 14.20 7.61
CA VAL A 38 -10.26 13.51 8.69
C VAL A 38 -9.02 12.79 8.17
N PHE A 39 -9.12 12.12 7.02
CA PHE A 39 -7.99 11.44 6.41
C PHE A 39 -6.85 12.42 6.09
N HIS A 40 -7.18 13.60 5.56
CA HIS A 40 -6.20 14.64 5.25
C HIS A 40 -5.49 15.16 6.51
N ILE A 41 -6.24 15.41 7.57
CA ILE A 41 -5.71 15.87 8.85
C ILE A 41 -4.80 14.79 9.46
N PHE A 42 -5.25 13.56 9.55
CA PHE A 42 -4.47 12.46 10.13
C PHE A 42 -3.18 12.16 9.34
N LYS A 43 -3.22 12.32 8.02
CA LYS A 43 -2.04 12.17 7.18
C LYS A 43 -0.98 13.24 7.46
N ASN A 44 -1.42 14.50 7.69
CA ASN A 44 -0.53 15.64 7.83
C ASN A 44 -0.03 15.84 9.26
N GLU A 45 -0.86 15.57 10.25
CA GLU A 45 -0.58 15.91 11.65
C GLU A 45 -0.10 14.74 12.50
N ASN A 46 0.01 13.55 11.90
CA ASN A 46 0.47 12.34 12.62
C ASN A 46 -0.28 12.07 13.94
N ILE A 47 -1.58 12.43 14.00
CA ILE A 47 -2.46 12.33 15.21
C ILE A 47 -2.70 10.86 15.60
N THR A 48 -1.70 10.03 15.54
CA THR A 48 -1.87 8.58 15.72
C THR A 48 -1.60 8.09 17.13
N GLY A 49 -1.21 8.97 18.07
CA GLY A 49 -0.55 8.40 19.24
C GLY A 49 -1.14 8.71 20.61
N LYS A 50 -1.63 9.89 20.89
CA LYS A 50 -1.99 10.24 22.28
C LYS A 50 -3.50 10.26 22.50
N LYS A 51 -3.98 9.47 23.47
CA LYS A 51 -5.41 9.41 23.86
C LYS A 51 -6.04 10.80 24.10
N THR A 52 -5.28 11.73 24.66
CA THR A 52 -5.72 13.08 24.98
C THR A 52 -5.92 13.95 23.73
N GLU A 53 -4.99 13.90 22.77
CA GLU A 53 -5.07 14.62 21.50
C GLU A 53 -6.26 14.11 20.66
N TYR A 54 -6.44 12.79 20.61
CA TYR A 54 -7.57 12.18 19.93
C TYR A 54 -8.92 12.60 20.53
N LYS A 55 -9.01 12.66 21.88
CA LYS A 55 -10.23 13.07 22.58
C LYS A 55 -10.59 14.52 22.27
N LYS A 56 -9.58 15.42 22.31
CA LYS A 56 -9.76 16.84 21.97
C LYS A 56 -10.19 16.99 20.52
N PHE A 57 -9.46 16.39 19.59
CA PHE A 57 -9.79 16.42 18.16
C PHE A 57 -11.23 15.96 17.89
N ARG A 58 -11.65 14.85 18.51
CA ARG A 58 -13.03 14.37 18.39
C ARG A 58 -14.07 15.38 18.87
N GLN A 59 -13.81 16.03 19.99
CA GLN A 59 -14.73 17.03 20.54
C GLN A 59 -14.86 18.25 19.63
N ASP A 60 -13.73 18.73 19.10
CA ASP A 60 -13.70 19.87 18.19
C ASP A 60 -14.38 19.51 16.84
N PHE A 61 -14.12 18.31 16.34
CA PHE A 61 -14.76 17.79 15.13
C PHE A 61 -16.27 17.64 15.24
N MET A 62 -16.76 17.18 16.41
CA MET A 62 -18.20 17.11 16.69
C MET A 62 -18.86 18.48 16.67
N LYS A 63 -18.22 19.48 17.29
CA LYS A 63 -18.73 20.86 17.34
C LYS A 63 -18.74 21.52 15.97
N GLU A 64 -17.62 21.41 15.25
CA GLU A 64 -17.44 22.00 13.93
C GLU A 64 -18.47 21.49 12.92
N HIS A 65 -18.78 20.20 12.96
CA HIS A 65 -19.67 19.56 12.01
C HIS A 65 -21.10 19.32 12.51
N ASN A 66 -21.41 19.76 13.71
CA ASN A 66 -22.69 19.55 14.39
C ASN A 66 -23.19 18.08 14.27
N ILE A 67 -22.30 17.13 14.55
CA ILE A 67 -22.57 15.70 14.45
C ILE A 67 -22.56 15.03 15.82
N SER A 68 -23.30 13.92 15.92
CA SER A 68 -23.32 13.12 17.14
C SER A 68 -21.95 12.48 17.41
N ARG A 69 -21.69 12.19 18.71
CA ARG A 69 -20.52 11.44 19.10
C ARG A 69 -20.39 10.10 18.36
N ARG A 70 -21.49 9.39 18.16
CA ARG A 70 -21.52 8.11 17.47
C ARG A 70 -21.07 8.24 16.03
N THR A 71 -21.55 9.27 15.34
CA THR A 71 -21.15 9.57 13.95
C THR A 71 -19.67 9.94 13.89
N ALA A 72 -19.20 10.81 14.78
CA ALA A 72 -17.79 11.18 14.83
C ALA A 72 -16.89 9.96 15.10
N ASP A 73 -17.21 9.13 16.08
CA ASP A 73 -16.44 7.90 16.40
C ASP A 73 -16.43 6.92 15.20
N SER A 74 -17.52 6.81 14.46
CA SER A 74 -17.59 5.98 13.25
C SER A 74 -16.65 6.48 12.16
N VAL A 75 -16.72 7.77 11.83
CA VAL A 75 -15.83 8.39 10.82
C VAL A 75 -14.37 8.23 11.21
N LEU A 76 -14.03 8.55 12.45
CA LEU A 76 -12.64 8.51 12.94
C LEU A 76 -12.07 7.09 12.94
N LYS A 77 -12.85 6.09 13.40
CA LYS A 77 -12.42 4.68 13.41
C LYS A 77 -12.23 4.14 11.99
N ASP A 78 -13.14 4.47 11.07
CA ASP A 78 -13.03 4.01 9.68
C ASP A 78 -11.79 4.60 9.00
N VAL A 79 -11.54 5.89 9.17
CA VAL A 79 -10.33 6.54 8.63
C VAL A 79 -9.06 5.95 9.24
N GLN A 80 -9.03 5.72 10.56
CA GLN A 80 -7.87 5.06 11.20
C GLN A 80 -7.65 3.65 10.65
N GLY A 81 -8.71 2.89 10.46
CA GLY A 81 -8.64 1.56 9.85
C GLY A 81 -8.03 1.60 8.43
N ARG A 82 -8.48 2.54 7.60
CA ARG A 82 -7.95 2.75 6.24
C ARG A 82 -6.48 3.14 6.26
N ILE A 83 -6.07 4.04 7.15
CA ILE A 83 -4.65 4.45 7.28
C ILE A 83 -3.79 3.26 7.69
N LYS A 84 -4.23 2.47 8.70
CA LYS A 84 -3.51 1.26 9.10
C LYS A 84 -3.37 0.27 7.94
N ALA A 85 -4.45 0.02 7.20
CA ALA A 85 -4.42 -0.86 6.04
C ALA A 85 -3.45 -0.37 4.95
N LEU A 86 -3.41 0.94 4.69
CA LEU A 86 -2.46 1.53 3.74
C LEU A 86 -1.01 1.38 4.20
N ILE A 87 -0.73 1.55 5.49
CA ILE A 87 0.60 1.35 6.06
C ILE A 87 1.04 -0.11 5.89
N GLU A 88 0.18 -1.07 6.21
CA GLU A 88 0.49 -2.49 6.05
C GLU A 88 0.69 -2.87 4.57
N LEU A 89 -0.13 -2.34 3.67
CA LEU A 89 0.06 -2.52 2.23
C LEU A 89 1.42 -2.00 1.78
N LYS A 90 1.83 -0.81 2.24
CA LYS A 90 3.14 -0.22 1.91
C LYS A 90 4.30 -1.04 2.46
N LYS A 91 4.20 -1.56 3.68
CA LYS A 91 5.19 -2.48 4.25
C LYS A 91 5.33 -3.73 3.38
N TYR A 92 4.21 -4.31 2.95
CA TYR A 92 4.21 -5.47 2.07
C TYR A 92 4.84 -5.17 0.70
N GLU A 93 4.52 -4.02 0.08
CA GLU A 93 5.15 -3.58 -1.17
C GLU A 93 6.68 -3.44 -1.03
N ILE A 94 7.14 -2.85 0.09
CA ILE A 94 8.56 -2.69 0.41
C ILE A 94 9.22 -4.08 0.53
N PHE A 95 8.62 -4.98 1.31
CA PHE A 95 9.11 -6.34 1.46
C PHE A 95 9.23 -7.06 0.11
N GLN A 96 8.22 -6.97 -0.75
CA GLN A 96 8.25 -7.54 -2.09
C GLN A 96 9.40 -6.98 -2.94
N LYS A 97 9.64 -5.67 -2.87
CA LYS A 97 10.76 -5.04 -3.57
C LYS A 97 12.10 -5.51 -3.04
N GLU A 98 12.26 -5.62 -1.73
CA GLU A 98 13.49 -6.13 -1.10
C GLU A 98 13.80 -7.56 -1.53
N GLN A 99 12.81 -8.44 -1.60
CA GLN A 99 12.99 -9.80 -2.08
C GLN A 99 13.46 -9.83 -3.55
N LYS A 100 12.87 -8.98 -4.40
CA LYS A 100 13.30 -8.84 -5.80
C LYS A 100 14.74 -8.33 -5.90
N ILE A 101 15.12 -7.35 -5.09
CA ILE A 101 16.49 -6.82 -5.03
C ILE A 101 17.48 -7.92 -4.57
N LYS A 102 17.14 -8.67 -3.52
CA LYS A 102 17.97 -9.79 -3.03
C LYS A 102 18.19 -10.85 -4.13
N LYS A 103 17.11 -11.19 -4.86
CA LYS A 103 17.19 -12.15 -5.97
C LYS A 103 18.11 -11.65 -7.09
N LEU A 104 17.93 -10.40 -7.52
CA LEU A 104 18.77 -9.79 -8.56
C LEU A 104 20.24 -9.72 -8.16
N LYS A 105 20.55 -9.34 -6.92
CA LYS A 105 21.93 -9.34 -6.39
C LYS A 105 22.57 -10.71 -6.45
N LYS A 106 21.85 -11.77 -6.05
CA LYS A 106 22.32 -13.16 -6.14
C LYS A 106 22.59 -13.59 -7.59
N GLU A 107 21.70 -13.21 -8.51
CA GLU A 107 21.87 -13.54 -9.93
C GLU A 107 23.05 -12.79 -10.57
N ILE A 108 23.25 -11.53 -10.21
CA ILE A 108 24.40 -10.74 -10.67
C ILE A 108 25.70 -11.39 -10.16
N LYS A 109 25.78 -11.78 -8.90
CA LYS A 109 26.95 -12.46 -8.34
C LYS A 109 27.25 -13.78 -9.05
N LYS A 110 26.21 -14.58 -9.39
CA LYS A 110 26.40 -15.81 -10.17
C LYS A 110 26.95 -15.52 -11.59
N LEU A 111 26.50 -14.44 -12.20
CA LEU A 111 27.02 -14.03 -13.51
C LEU A 111 28.45 -13.52 -13.43
N ASP A 112 28.82 -12.82 -12.36
CA ASP A 112 30.17 -12.37 -12.10
C ASP A 112 31.14 -13.55 -11.99
N ASN A 113 30.80 -14.56 -11.21
CA ASN A 113 31.63 -15.76 -11.08
C ASN A 113 31.80 -16.46 -12.46
N LYS A 114 30.72 -16.61 -13.22
CA LYS A 114 30.82 -17.20 -14.58
C LYS A 114 31.70 -16.37 -15.52
N ILE A 115 31.62 -15.04 -15.47
CA ILE A 115 32.46 -14.16 -16.28
C ILE A 115 33.93 -14.33 -15.88
N LEU A 116 34.24 -14.42 -14.60
CA LEU A 116 35.61 -14.66 -14.11
C LEU A 116 36.15 -16.01 -14.59
N GLU A 117 35.38 -17.10 -14.47
CA GLU A 117 35.74 -18.41 -14.99
C GLU A 117 36.06 -18.37 -16.50
N PHE A 118 35.24 -17.65 -17.29
CA PHE A 118 35.49 -17.49 -18.72
C PHE A 118 36.75 -16.67 -18.98
N GLN A 119 37.02 -15.62 -18.20
CA GLN A 119 38.25 -14.81 -18.33
C GLN A 119 39.52 -15.63 -18.03
N GLU A 120 39.48 -16.49 -17.02
CA GLU A 120 40.57 -17.39 -16.66
C GLU A 120 40.83 -18.42 -17.80
N LYS A 121 39.80 -19.04 -18.33
CA LYS A 121 39.91 -19.96 -19.47
C LYS A 121 40.49 -19.28 -20.72
N MET A 122 40.11 -18.01 -20.98
CA MET A 122 40.69 -17.22 -22.05
C MET A 122 42.18 -16.93 -21.84
N LYS A 123 42.59 -16.59 -20.61
CA LYS A 123 44.01 -16.38 -20.26
C LYS A 123 44.84 -17.62 -20.46
N ASN A 124 44.27 -18.79 -20.16
CA ASN A 124 44.93 -20.08 -20.31
C ASN A 124 44.89 -20.63 -21.74
N LYS A 125 44.57 -19.77 -22.73
CA LYS A 125 44.48 -20.12 -24.20
C LYS A 125 43.54 -21.30 -24.50
N MET A 126 42.56 -21.56 -23.60
CA MET A 126 41.54 -22.59 -23.86
C MET A 126 40.56 -22.10 -24.90
N ASN A 127 40.02 -23.02 -25.72
CA ASN A 127 39.05 -22.69 -26.77
C ASN A 127 37.72 -22.27 -26.10
N VAL A 128 37.46 -20.96 -26.03
CA VAL A 128 36.28 -20.36 -25.38
C VAL A 128 35.46 -19.59 -26.39
N SER A 129 34.16 -19.83 -26.40
CA SER A 129 33.25 -19.09 -27.30
C SER A 129 33.11 -17.62 -26.83
N HIS A 130 33.69 -16.70 -27.60
CA HIS A 130 33.56 -15.26 -27.38
C HIS A 130 32.09 -14.80 -27.35
N LEU A 131 31.22 -15.43 -28.13
CA LEU A 131 29.79 -15.13 -28.13
C LEU A 131 29.14 -15.42 -26.78
N LYS A 132 29.48 -16.56 -26.13
CA LYS A 132 28.96 -16.89 -24.79
C LYS A 132 29.42 -15.86 -23.75
N TYR A 133 30.67 -15.44 -23.79
CA TYR A 133 31.20 -14.41 -22.90
C TYR A 133 30.46 -13.06 -23.07
N TRP A 134 30.25 -12.62 -24.31
CA TRP A 134 29.48 -11.40 -24.62
C TRP A 134 28.06 -11.46 -24.11
N ASN A 135 27.37 -12.57 -24.30
CA ASN A 135 26.01 -12.78 -23.82
C ASN A 135 25.91 -12.72 -22.28
N LEU A 136 26.90 -13.24 -21.55
CA LEU A 136 26.97 -13.12 -20.10
C LEU A 136 27.13 -11.66 -19.66
N LYS A 137 28.01 -10.89 -20.32
CA LYS A 137 28.19 -9.45 -20.05
C LYS A 137 26.89 -8.66 -20.32
N LYS A 138 26.22 -8.89 -21.43
CA LYS A 138 24.93 -8.25 -21.74
C LYS A 138 23.87 -8.59 -20.69
N SER A 139 23.76 -9.85 -20.30
CA SER A 139 22.81 -10.30 -19.27
C SER A 139 23.08 -9.65 -17.92
N LYS A 140 24.36 -9.53 -17.52
CA LYS A 140 24.77 -8.82 -16.30
C LYS A 140 24.38 -7.34 -16.36
N ALA A 141 24.68 -6.65 -17.45
CA ALA A 141 24.35 -5.24 -17.63
C ALA A 141 22.83 -5.00 -17.52
N PHE A 142 22.03 -5.83 -18.18
CA PHE A 142 20.57 -5.75 -18.10
C PHE A 142 20.04 -5.94 -16.65
N LYS A 143 20.59 -6.90 -15.90
CA LYS A 143 20.20 -7.12 -14.52
C LYS A 143 20.64 -5.98 -13.59
N LYS A 144 21.83 -5.38 -13.83
CA LYS A 144 22.25 -4.16 -13.13
C LYS A 144 21.31 -2.98 -13.39
N MET A 145 20.89 -2.77 -14.63
CA MET A 145 19.89 -1.74 -14.95
C MET A 145 18.57 -1.96 -14.22
N LYS A 146 18.07 -3.20 -14.18
CA LYS A 146 16.87 -3.54 -13.39
C LYS A 146 17.07 -3.27 -11.91
N LEU A 147 18.20 -3.63 -11.34
CA LEU A 147 18.52 -3.41 -9.94
C LEU A 147 18.50 -1.91 -9.61
N ASN A 148 19.17 -1.08 -10.40
CA ASN A 148 19.19 0.38 -10.22
C ASN A 148 17.77 0.96 -10.29
N LYS A 149 16.93 0.50 -11.22
CA LYS A 149 15.55 0.95 -11.35
C LYS A 149 14.68 0.61 -10.11
N PHE A 150 15.00 -0.46 -9.37
CA PHE A 150 14.33 -0.79 -8.11
C PHE A 150 14.86 0.01 -6.92
N GLN A 151 16.11 0.50 -6.98
CA GLN A 151 16.71 1.28 -5.90
C GLN A 151 16.38 2.78 -5.97
N MET A 152 16.08 3.30 -7.17
CA MET A 152 15.73 4.71 -7.41
C MET A 152 14.24 5.04 -7.18
N ARG A 153 13.40 4.06 -6.84
CA ARG A 153 11.97 4.21 -6.54
C ARG A 153 11.64 3.83 -5.10
#